data_22825ba36c8021e00302f358edf21598
#
_entry.id   22825ba36c8021e00302f358edf21598
#
_cell.length_a   1.000
_cell.length_b   1.000
_cell.length_c   1.000
_cell.angle_alpha   90.00
_cell.angle_beta   90.00
_cell.angle_gamma   90.00
#
_symmetry.space_group_name_H-M   'P 1'
#
loop_
_entity.id
_entity.type
_entity.pdbx_description
1 polymer ?
#
loop_
_entity_poly.entity_id
_entity_poly.type
_entity_poly.pdbx_seq_one_letter_code
_entity_poly.pdbx_strand_id
1 'polypeptide(L)'
;RQKLESSLHQFVSSEKIDFVVVNAENATSGAGLSANHAEDLLNASVDCITLGDHAYDKKEIIPLLAHTKQIVRPINYSDDCPGQGWQIFSVNDKKILVLQVLGRVFMKKKFLDPFPFLEDIFSQDKLGLNVDCIIVDIHAEATSEKMAVGHFCDGKASLVIGTHTHVPTGDTRILENGTAFQSDAGMSGDYNSIIGMDKAEPMRRFLKNQISGRFTPANGEATLCGVTVELNKNGTAKKINCLLYTSPS
;
A
#
# COMPACT_ATOMS: atom_id res chain seq x y z
N ARG A 1 -7.29 11.20 -3.88
CA ARG A 1 -8.43 10.31 -4.01
C ARG A 1 -9.21 10.58 -5.30
N GLN A 2 -9.86 11.73 -5.49
CA GLN A 2 -10.67 12.06 -6.68
C GLN A 2 -9.93 11.78 -8.01
N LYS A 3 -8.63 12.11 -8.07
CA LYS A 3 -7.81 11.82 -9.25
C LYS A 3 -7.70 10.31 -9.50
N LEU A 4 -7.50 9.51 -8.46
CA LEU A 4 -7.45 8.06 -8.56
C LEU A 4 -8.78 7.52 -9.09
N GLU A 5 -9.89 7.89 -8.46
CA GLU A 5 -11.23 7.47 -8.86
C GLU A 5 -11.55 7.81 -10.33
N SER A 6 -11.18 9.00 -10.78
CA SER A 6 -11.46 9.44 -12.16
C SER A 6 -10.54 8.84 -13.23
N SER A 7 -9.32 8.45 -12.87
CA SER A 7 -8.29 8.03 -13.85
C SER A 7 -7.99 6.54 -13.80
N LEU A 8 -8.28 5.86 -12.68
CA LEU A 8 -7.90 4.47 -12.48
C LEU A 8 -8.55 3.53 -13.50
N HIS A 9 -9.85 3.70 -13.74
CA HIS A 9 -10.58 2.84 -14.69
C HIS A 9 -9.98 2.90 -16.11
N GLN A 10 -9.65 4.10 -16.58
CA GLN A 10 -9.01 4.28 -17.88
C GLN A 10 -7.62 3.66 -17.91
N PHE A 11 -6.83 3.88 -16.84
CA PHE A 11 -5.49 3.31 -16.71
C PHE A 11 -5.52 1.78 -16.68
N VAL A 12 -6.39 1.18 -15.87
CA VAL A 12 -6.57 -0.27 -15.76
C VAL A 12 -6.90 -0.87 -17.13
N SER A 13 -7.81 -0.23 -17.87
CA SER A 13 -8.22 -0.71 -19.21
C SER A 13 -7.09 -0.57 -20.24
N SER A 14 -6.38 0.57 -20.25
CA SER A 14 -5.30 0.82 -21.23
C SER A 14 -4.08 -0.07 -21.01
N GLU A 15 -3.71 -0.29 -19.76
CA GLU A 15 -2.56 -1.13 -19.39
C GLU A 15 -2.92 -2.61 -19.23
N LYS A 16 -4.21 -2.98 -19.35
CA LYS A 16 -4.73 -4.35 -19.20
C LYS A 16 -4.35 -4.95 -17.85
N ILE A 17 -4.59 -4.19 -16.78
CA ILE A 17 -4.33 -4.62 -15.42
C ILE A 17 -5.40 -5.60 -14.97
N ASP A 18 -5.01 -6.77 -14.48
CA ASP A 18 -5.92 -7.82 -13.99
C ASP A 18 -6.33 -7.62 -12.52
N PHE A 19 -5.51 -6.96 -11.71
CA PHE A 19 -5.75 -6.79 -10.26
C PHE A 19 -5.12 -5.50 -9.73
N VAL A 20 -5.88 -4.76 -8.93
CA VAL A 20 -5.49 -3.45 -8.39
C VAL A 20 -5.49 -3.46 -6.87
N VAL A 21 -4.34 -3.15 -6.27
CA VAL A 21 -4.20 -2.91 -4.83
C VAL A 21 -3.94 -1.43 -4.59
N VAL A 22 -4.66 -0.83 -3.65
CA VAL A 22 -4.47 0.57 -3.25
C VAL A 22 -4.23 0.65 -1.75
N ASN A 23 -3.11 1.24 -1.36
CA ASN A 23 -2.95 1.66 0.04
C ASN A 23 -3.78 2.92 0.27
N ALA A 24 -4.80 2.82 1.13
CA ALA A 24 -5.75 3.88 1.41
C ALA A 24 -5.65 4.40 2.85
N GLU A 25 -4.53 4.14 3.54
CA GLU A 25 -4.33 4.51 4.94
C GLU A 25 -4.67 5.97 5.23
N ASN A 26 -4.32 6.88 4.30
CA ASN A 26 -4.49 8.32 4.48
C ASN A 26 -5.62 8.93 3.62
N ALA A 27 -6.51 8.11 3.07
CA ALA A 27 -7.55 8.56 2.13
C ALA A 27 -8.58 9.51 2.74
N THR A 28 -8.79 9.49 4.06
CA THR A 28 -9.75 10.36 4.75
C THR A 28 -9.05 11.44 5.56
N SER A 29 -8.94 12.63 4.97
CA SER A 29 -8.35 13.82 5.63
C SER A 29 -6.91 13.60 6.13
N GLY A 30 -6.14 12.76 5.45
CA GLY A 30 -4.74 12.50 5.75
C GLY A 30 -4.46 11.56 6.92
N ALA A 31 -5.47 10.89 7.48
CA ALA A 31 -5.29 9.86 8.50
C ALA A 31 -6.52 8.93 8.59
N GLY A 32 -6.31 7.66 8.30
CA GLY A 32 -7.33 6.63 8.31
C GLY A 32 -8.21 6.62 7.07
N LEU A 33 -9.09 5.63 7.00
CA LEU A 33 -10.05 5.39 5.93
C LEU A 33 -11.47 5.38 6.49
N SER A 34 -12.37 6.19 5.92
CA SER A 34 -13.80 6.14 6.24
C SER A 34 -14.51 5.06 5.42
N ALA A 35 -15.67 4.59 5.92
CA ALA A 35 -16.47 3.60 5.21
C ALA A 35 -16.88 4.08 3.81
N ASN A 36 -17.36 5.32 3.69
CA ASN A 36 -17.76 5.89 2.40
C ASN A 36 -16.58 5.95 1.41
N HIS A 37 -15.39 6.37 1.87
CA HIS A 37 -14.22 6.42 0.99
C HIS A 37 -13.70 5.01 0.60
N ALA A 38 -13.90 4.01 1.46
CA ALA A 38 -13.62 2.63 1.10
C ALA A 38 -14.56 2.14 -0.02
N GLU A 39 -15.86 2.41 0.09
CA GLU A 39 -16.85 2.09 -0.94
C GLU A 39 -16.56 2.81 -2.26
N ASP A 40 -16.23 4.10 -2.22
CA ASP A 40 -15.85 4.89 -3.41
C ASP A 40 -14.66 4.24 -4.15
N LEU A 41 -13.61 3.82 -3.40
CA LEU A 41 -12.43 3.17 -3.99
C LEU A 41 -12.77 1.81 -4.61
N LEU A 42 -13.53 0.98 -3.90
CA LEU A 42 -13.96 -0.34 -4.41
C LEU A 42 -14.83 -0.20 -5.66
N ASN A 43 -15.68 0.83 -5.74
CA ASN A 43 -16.47 1.15 -6.93
C ASN A 43 -15.61 1.70 -8.09
N ALA A 44 -14.40 2.20 -7.81
CA ALA A 44 -13.48 2.77 -8.79
C ALA A 44 -12.46 1.74 -9.35
N SER A 45 -12.81 0.47 -9.43
CA SER A 45 -11.94 -0.62 -9.94
C SER A 45 -10.75 -0.96 -9.04
N VAL A 46 -10.87 -0.76 -7.72
CA VAL A 46 -9.91 -1.25 -6.73
C VAL A 46 -10.39 -2.62 -6.25
N ASP A 47 -9.54 -3.64 -6.37
CA ASP A 47 -9.86 -5.01 -5.96
C ASP A 47 -9.52 -5.26 -4.49
N CYS A 48 -8.44 -4.65 -4.00
CA CYS A 48 -8.00 -4.77 -2.63
C CYS A 48 -7.49 -3.43 -2.08
N ILE A 49 -7.84 -3.12 -0.85
CA ILE A 49 -7.36 -1.96 -0.11
C ILE A 49 -6.42 -2.46 0.99
N THR A 50 -5.21 -1.90 1.08
CA THR A 50 -4.33 -2.02 2.24
C THR A 50 -4.39 -0.73 3.08
N LEU A 51 -4.02 -0.83 4.34
CA LEU A 51 -4.05 0.26 5.30
C LEU A 51 -2.64 0.61 5.78
N GLY A 52 -2.44 0.76 7.10
CA GLY A 52 -1.16 1.07 7.73
C GLY A 52 -1.30 1.29 9.23
N ASP A 53 -0.43 2.11 9.82
CA ASP A 53 -0.46 2.39 11.26
C ASP A 53 -1.63 3.29 11.69
N HIS A 54 -2.34 3.92 10.74
CA HIS A 54 -3.59 4.65 10.94
C HIS A 54 -4.85 3.80 10.66
N ALA A 55 -4.74 2.47 10.55
CA ALA A 55 -5.84 1.57 10.17
C ALA A 55 -7.12 1.77 10.99
N TYR A 56 -7.00 2.15 12.27
CA TYR A 56 -8.12 2.31 13.20
C TYR A 56 -8.40 3.77 13.62
N ASP A 57 -7.80 4.75 12.98
CA ASP A 57 -7.97 6.17 13.35
C ASP A 57 -9.40 6.68 13.02
N LYS A 58 -10.11 6.05 12.09
CA LYS A 58 -11.55 6.26 11.84
C LYS A 58 -12.35 5.11 12.42
N LYS A 59 -13.08 5.37 13.51
CA LYS A 59 -13.85 4.31 14.19
C LYS A 59 -14.91 3.66 13.31
N GLU A 60 -15.43 4.37 12.34
CA GLU A 60 -16.45 3.90 11.40
C GLU A 60 -15.96 2.80 10.44
N ILE A 61 -14.61 2.64 10.27
CA ILE A 61 -14.05 1.55 9.46
C ILE A 61 -14.15 0.18 10.17
N ILE A 62 -14.23 0.16 11.49
CA ILE A 62 -14.16 -1.07 12.28
C ILE A 62 -15.26 -2.07 11.92
N PRO A 63 -16.54 -1.69 11.82
CA PRO A 63 -17.56 -2.63 11.35
C PRO A 63 -17.31 -3.14 9.93
N LEU A 64 -16.80 -2.27 9.04
CA LEU A 64 -16.51 -2.64 7.67
C LEU A 64 -15.37 -3.67 7.59
N LEU A 65 -14.30 -3.49 8.35
CA LEU A 65 -13.18 -4.44 8.46
C LEU A 65 -13.62 -5.84 8.89
N ALA A 66 -14.65 -5.95 9.71
CA ALA A 66 -15.16 -7.23 10.17
C ALA A 66 -15.89 -8.04 9.07
N HIS A 67 -16.41 -7.38 8.04
CA HIS A 67 -17.28 -8.00 7.04
C HIS A 67 -16.77 -7.89 5.60
N THR A 68 -15.79 -7.03 5.31
CA THR A 68 -15.26 -6.79 3.97
C THR A 68 -13.92 -7.47 3.76
N LYS A 69 -13.89 -8.50 2.91
CA LYS A 69 -12.66 -9.22 2.55
C LYS A 69 -11.68 -8.40 1.72
N GLN A 70 -12.17 -7.37 1.04
CA GLN A 70 -11.37 -6.52 0.15
C GLN A 70 -10.51 -5.48 0.90
N ILE A 71 -10.60 -5.42 2.22
CA ILE A 71 -9.79 -4.51 3.03
C ILE A 71 -8.88 -5.34 3.93
N VAL A 72 -7.58 -5.18 3.73
CA VAL A 72 -6.52 -5.87 4.46
C VAL A 72 -5.83 -4.86 5.39
N ARG A 73 -5.83 -5.17 6.68
CA ARG A 73 -5.09 -4.42 7.69
C ARG A 73 -3.70 -5.04 7.89
N PRO A 74 -2.75 -4.35 8.51
CA PRO A 74 -1.48 -5.00 8.85
C PRO A 74 -1.66 -6.23 9.74
N ILE A 75 -0.99 -7.35 9.39
CA ILE A 75 -1.12 -8.62 10.09
C ILE A 75 -0.50 -8.58 11.50
N ASN A 76 0.55 -7.81 11.67
CA ASN A 76 1.31 -7.71 12.92
C ASN A 76 0.82 -6.60 13.89
N TYR A 77 -0.48 -6.25 13.81
CA TYR A 77 -1.22 -5.70 14.94
C TYR A 77 -1.49 -6.81 15.98
N SER A 78 -2.00 -6.44 17.17
CA SER A 78 -2.44 -7.47 18.14
C SER A 78 -3.59 -8.30 17.59
N ASP A 79 -3.68 -9.56 18.02
CA ASP A 79 -4.68 -10.54 17.53
C ASP A 79 -6.13 -10.11 17.77
N ASP A 80 -6.38 -9.29 18.78
CA ASP A 80 -7.71 -8.77 19.13
C ASP A 80 -8.23 -7.68 18.17
N CYS A 81 -7.41 -7.22 17.21
CA CYS A 81 -7.80 -6.17 16.29
C CYS A 81 -8.74 -6.70 15.19
N PRO A 82 -9.88 -6.04 14.93
CA PRO A 82 -10.83 -6.46 13.90
C PRO A 82 -10.22 -6.39 12.49
N GLY A 83 -10.73 -7.21 11.57
CA GLY A 83 -10.29 -7.28 10.19
C GLY A 83 -9.23 -8.35 9.94
N GLN A 84 -8.94 -8.58 8.65
CA GLN A 84 -7.99 -9.61 8.20
C GLN A 84 -6.63 -8.99 7.87
N GLY A 85 -5.54 -9.67 8.24
CA GLY A 85 -4.16 -9.27 7.94
C GLY A 85 -3.69 -9.70 6.55
N TRP A 86 -4.42 -10.59 5.91
CA TRP A 86 -4.19 -11.09 4.57
C TRP A 86 -5.49 -11.63 3.95
N GLN A 87 -5.53 -11.73 2.63
CA GLN A 87 -6.67 -12.26 1.88
C GLN A 87 -6.22 -12.89 0.57
N ILE A 88 -6.86 -13.99 0.18
CA ILE A 88 -6.74 -14.58 -1.16
C ILE A 88 -7.94 -14.15 -2.01
N PHE A 89 -7.62 -13.64 -3.21
CA PHE A 89 -8.58 -13.26 -4.25
C PHE A 89 -8.49 -14.25 -5.42
N SER A 90 -9.59 -14.46 -6.10
CA SER A 90 -9.63 -15.24 -7.33
C SER A 90 -9.96 -14.34 -8.51
N VAL A 91 -9.05 -14.26 -9.47
CA VAL A 91 -9.17 -13.43 -10.68
C VAL A 91 -8.69 -14.25 -11.88
N ASN A 92 -9.52 -14.42 -12.91
CA ASN A 92 -9.19 -15.16 -14.12
C ASN A 92 -8.56 -16.55 -13.84
N ASP A 93 -9.18 -17.32 -12.93
CA ASP A 93 -8.70 -18.63 -12.44
C ASP A 93 -7.34 -18.59 -11.72
N LYS A 94 -6.85 -17.42 -11.35
CA LYS A 94 -5.62 -17.20 -10.59
C LYS A 94 -5.92 -16.81 -9.16
N LYS A 95 -5.10 -17.31 -8.23
CA LYS A 95 -5.15 -16.98 -6.81
C LYS A 95 -4.11 -15.91 -6.48
N ILE A 96 -4.57 -14.78 -6.00
CA ILE A 96 -3.73 -13.64 -5.60
C ILE A 96 -3.84 -13.47 -4.10
N LEU A 97 -2.75 -13.65 -3.38
CA LEU A 97 -2.66 -13.38 -1.95
C LEU A 97 -2.13 -11.96 -1.75
N VAL A 98 -2.85 -11.16 -0.99
CA VAL A 98 -2.41 -9.82 -0.54
C VAL A 98 -2.28 -9.84 0.97
N LEU A 99 -1.15 -9.37 1.47
CA LEU A 99 -0.92 -9.17 2.90
C LEU A 99 -0.20 -7.85 3.16
N GLN A 100 -0.39 -7.32 4.35
CA GLN A 100 0.30 -6.11 4.80
C GLN A 100 1.01 -6.35 6.12
N VAL A 101 2.22 -5.83 6.24
CA VAL A 101 3.00 -5.80 7.50
C VAL A 101 3.43 -4.38 7.84
N LEU A 102 3.54 -4.08 9.14
CA LEU A 102 4.11 -2.84 9.65
C LEU A 102 5.58 -3.05 10.04
N GLY A 103 6.40 -2.05 9.73
CA GLY A 103 7.73 -1.94 10.31
C GLY A 103 7.68 -1.53 11.77
N ARG A 104 8.85 -1.54 12.42
CA ARG A 104 9.04 -1.21 13.84
C ARG A 104 10.02 -0.05 14.04
N VAL A 105 10.98 0.08 13.12
CA VAL A 105 12.06 1.06 13.23
C VAL A 105 11.51 2.44 12.94
N PHE A 106 11.65 3.36 13.90
CA PHE A 106 11.17 4.75 13.87
C PHE A 106 9.64 4.92 13.80
N MET A 107 8.87 3.83 13.91
CA MET A 107 7.41 3.91 13.98
C MET A 107 6.97 4.47 15.35
N LYS A 108 5.93 5.33 15.35
CA LYS A 108 5.42 5.95 16.60
C LYS A 108 4.80 4.94 17.55
N LYS A 109 4.13 3.93 17.01
CA LYS A 109 3.50 2.84 17.78
C LYS A 109 4.44 1.63 17.78
N LYS A 110 4.34 0.79 18.82
CA LYS A 110 5.05 -0.50 18.86
C LYS A 110 4.19 -1.57 18.21
N PHE A 111 4.73 -2.24 17.22
CA PHE A 111 4.10 -3.35 16.52
C PHE A 111 4.85 -4.65 16.79
N LEU A 112 4.20 -5.79 16.53
CA LEU A 112 4.85 -7.09 16.60
C LEU A 112 5.87 -7.23 15.47
N ASP A 113 6.81 -8.15 15.63
CA ASP A 113 7.82 -8.43 14.62
C ASP A 113 7.16 -8.97 13.33
N PRO A 114 7.36 -8.36 12.15
CA PRO A 114 6.72 -8.81 10.91
C PRO A 114 7.24 -10.16 10.39
N PHE A 115 8.49 -10.52 10.67
CA PHE A 115 9.12 -11.69 10.05
C PHE A 115 8.47 -13.03 10.43
N PRO A 116 8.10 -13.30 11.69
CA PRO A 116 7.38 -14.53 12.04
C PRO A 116 6.04 -14.69 11.32
N PHE A 117 5.30 -13.59 11.11
CA PHE A 117 4.04 -13.61 10.36
C PHE A 117 4.26 -13.92 8.88
N LEU A 118 5.29 -13.32 8.27
CA LEU A 118 5.66 -13.62 6.89
C LEU A 118 6.09 -15.09 6.72
N GLU A 119 6.85 -15.63 7.67
CA GLU A 119 7.28 -17.01 7.66
C GLU A 119 6.10 -17.98 7.76
N ASP A 120 5.14 -17.70 8.63
CA ASP A 120 3.92 -18.50 8.77
C ASP A 120 3.10 -18.50 7.46
N ILE A 121 2.86 -17.34 6.85
CA ILE A 121 2.18 -17.25 5.56
C ILE A 121 2.91 -18.08 4.49
N PHE A 122 4.21 -17.91 4.32
CA PHE A 122 4.98 -18.63 3.30
C PHE A 122 5.13 -20.13 3.58
N SER A 123 4.89 -20.58 4.81
CA SER A 123 4.83 -22.01 5.13
C SER A 123 3.57 -22.68 4.57
N GLN A 124 2.46 -21.94 4.53
CA GLN A 124 1.13 -22.39 4.14
C GLN A 124 0.84 -22.09 2.67
N ASP A 125 1.14 -20.86 2.22
CA ASP A 125 0.86 -20.36 0.88
C ASP A 125 2.15 -20.17 0.09
N LYS A 126 2.37 -21.07 -0.88
CA LYS A 126 3.61 -21.11 -1.67
C LYS A 126 3.37 -20.60 -3.07
N LEU A 127 4.13 -19.58 -3.46
CA LEU A 127 4.12 -19.00 -4.78
C LEU A 127 4.38 -20.06 -5.86
N GLY A 128 3.55 -20.07 -6.89
CA GLY A 128 3.65 -21.00 -8.02
C GLY A 128 3.18 -22.44 -7.72
N LEU A 129 2.74 -22.73 -6.49
CA LEU A 129 2.20 -24.04 -6.10
C LEU A 129 0.70 -23.98 -5.81
N ASN A 130 0.28 -23.25 -4.78
CA ASN A 130 -1.13 -23.12 -4.40
C ASN A 130 -1.64 -21.67 -4.49
N VAL A 131 -0.73 -20.71 -4.73
CA VAL A 131 -1.01 -19.30 -4.98
C VAL A 131 -0.23 -18.85 -6.21
N ASP A 132 -0.87 -18.13 -7.13
CA ASP A 132 -0.25 -17.67 -8.39
C ASP A 132 0.47 -16.32 -8.25
N CYS A 133 0.05 -15.51 -7.29
CA CYS A 133 0.64 -14.19 -7.01
C CYS A 133 0.60 -13.91 -5.51
N ILE A 134 1.69 -13.40 -4.95
CA ILE A 134 1.76 -12.93 -3.55
C ILE A 134 2.26 -11.49 -3.56
N ILE A 135 1.45 -10.58 -3.01
CA ILE A 135 1.75 -9.16 -2.86
C ILE A 135 1.92 -8.84 -1.38
N VAL A 136 3.06 -8.30 -1.02
CA VAL A 136 3.38 -7.84 0.34
C VAL A 136 3.49 -6.32 0.34
N ASP A 137 2.62 -5.64 1.08
CA ASP A 137 2.75 -4.21 1.39
C ASP A 137 3.51 -4.09 2.72
N ILE A 138 4.74 -3.58 2.68
CA ILE A 138 5.54 -3.23 3.87
C ILE A 138 5.36 -1.75 4.20
N HIS A 139 4.52 -1.47 5.17
CA HIS A 139 4.24 -0.12 5.66
C HIS A 139 5.22 0.26 6.78
N ALA A 140 6.27 0.98 6.46
CA ALA A 140 7.38 1.26 7.39
C ALA A 140 8.07 2.60 7.09
N GLU A 141 8.65 3.22 8.13
CA GLU A 141 9.48 4.43 7.99
C GLU A 141 10.87 4.09 7.45
N ALA A 142 11.55 3.09 8.02
CA ALA A 142 12.95 2.82 7.71
C ALA A 142 13.12 2.05 6.39
N THR A 143 13.87 2.63 5.43
CA THR A 143 14.23 1.98 4.16
C THR A 143 14.99 0.68 4.35
N SER A 144 15.87 0.60 5.36
CA SER A 144 16.61 -0.62 5.69
C SER A 144 15.68 -1.77 6.10
N GLU A 145 14.62 -1.49 6.86
CA GLU A 145 13.64 -2.49 7.26
C GLU A 145 12.80 -2.94 6.05
N LYS A 146 12.39 -2.01 5.18
CA LYS A 146 11.71 -2.34 3.92
C LYS A 146 12.55 -3.25 3.03
N MET A 147 13.84 -2.94 2.88
CA MET A 147 14.78 -3.77 2.11
C MET A 147 14.98 -5.15 2.76
N ALA A 148 15.06 -5.22 4.09
CA ALA A 148 15.18 -6.49 4.80
C ALA A 148 13.95 -7.39 4.55
N VAL A 149 12.74 -6.83 4.59
CA VAL A 149 11.51 -7.56 4.23
C VAL A 149 11.53 -7.96 2.75
N GLY A 150 11.98 -7.07 1.84
CA GLY A 150 12.14 -7.39 0.42
C GLY A 150 13.03 -8.62 0.19
N HIS A 151 14.22 -8.63 0.78
CA HIS A 151 15.16 -9.75 0.67
C HIS A 151 14.67 -11.02 1.36
N PHE A 152 13.99 -10.90 2.50
CA PHE A 152 13.36 -12.04 3.17
C PHE A 152 12.30 -12.73 2.32
N CYS A 153 11.54 -11.94 1.56
CA CYS A 153 10.47 -12.39 0.67
C CYS A 153 10.97 -12.82 -0.72
N ASP A 154 12.25 -12.60 -1.05
CA ASP A 154 12.79 -12.83 -2.39
C ASP A 154 12.65 -14.30 -2.82
N GLY A 155 11.99 -14.52 -3.96
CA GLY A 155 11.61 -15.84 -4.48
C GLY A 155 10.37 -16.46 -3.82
N LYS A 156 9.82 -15.85 -2.75
CA LYS A 156 8.60 -16.30 -2.05
C LYS A 156 7.39 -15.42 -2.35
N ALA A 157 7.60 -14.18 -2.76
CA ALA A 157 6.55 -13.24 -3.16
C ALA A 157 6.77 -12.76 -4.59
N SER A 158 5.69 -12.35 -5.26
CA SER A 158 5.72 -11.73 -6.59
C SER A 158 6.17 -10.28 -6.51
N LEU A 159 5.67 -9.55 -5.49
CA LEU A 159 5.92 -8.14 -5.25
C LEU A 159 6.05 -7.87 -3.76
N VAL A 160 7.08 -7.11 -3.38
CA VAL A 160 7.16 -6.41 -2.11
C VAL A 160 7.21 -4.92 -2.41
N ILE A 161 6.20 -4.18 -1.96
CA ILE A 161 6.08 -2.73 -2.16
C ILE A 161 6.08 -2.01 -0.82
N GLY A 162 6.94 -1.03 -0.66
CA GLY A 162 6.95 -0.18 0.52
C GLY A 162 5.93 0.95 0.43
N THR A 163 5.42 1.34 1.59
CA THR A 163 4.50 2.48 1.77
C THR A 163 4.89 3.27 3.03
N HIS A 164 4.20 4.32 3.38
CA HIS A 164 4.33 5.17 4.57
C HIS A 164 5.03 6.51 4.33
N THR A 165 6.16 6.58 3.65
CA THR A 165 6.95 7.83 3.58
C THR A 165 6.40 8.86 2.61
N HIS A 166 5.42 8.49 1.77
CA HIS A 166 4.75 9.33 0.78
C HIS A 166 5.63 9.78 -0.40
N VAL A 167 6.91 9.39 -0.44
CA VAL A 167 7.84 9.78 -1.50
C VAL A 167 8.25 8.55 -2.31
N PRO A 168 8.00 8.51 -3.63
CA PRO A 168 8.35 7.38 -4.45
C PRO A 168 9.88 7.26 -4.54
N THR A 169 10.39 6.04 -4.33
CA THR A 169 11.81 5.76 -4.38
C THR A 169 12.27 5.30 -5.76
N GLY A 170 13.51 5.62 -6.12
CA GLY A 170 14.11 5.28 -7.42
C GLY A 170 14.73 3.88 -7.48
N ASP A 171 14.43 3.00 -6.53
CA ASP A 171 15.06 1.69 -6.38
C ASP A 171 14.23 0.52 -6.92
N THR A 172 13.30 0.81 -7.83
CA THR A 172 12.44 -0.17 -8.50
C THR A 172 13.27 -1.22 -9.24
N ARG A 173 13.15 -2.49 -8.87
CA ARG A 173 13.94 -3.59 -9.45
C ARG A 173 13.26 -4.95 -9.24
N ILE A 174 13.79 -5.96 -9.93
CA ILE A 174 13.53 -7.38 -9.62
C ILE A 174 14.74 -7.89 -8.83
N LEU A 175 14.48 -8.49 -7.68
CA LEU A 175 15.51 -9.10 -6.82
C LEU A 175 16.01 -10.40 -7.45
N GLU A 176 17.10 -10.96 -6.89
CA GLU A 176 17.87 -12.08 -7.45
C GLU A 176 17.02 -13.33 -7.70
N ASN A 177 16.06 -13.63 -6.80
CA ASN A 177 15.18 -14.80 -6.91
C ASN A 177 13.82 -14.50 -7.56
N GLY A 178 13.65 -13.30 -8.12
CA GLY A 178 12.51 -12.96 -8.98
C GLY A 178 11.37 -12.21 -8.31
N THR A 179 11.53 -11.69 -7.10
CA THR A 179 10.56 -10.80 -6.47
C THR A 179 10.72 -9.37 -6.97
N ALA A 180 9.64 -8.74 -7.44
CA ALA A 180 9.62 -7.31 -7.73
C ALA A 180 9.69 -6.51 -6.41
N PHE A 181 10.46 -5.42 -6.40
CA PHE A 181 10.67 -4.62 -5.20
C PHE A 181 10.78 -3.13 -5.48
N GLN A 182 10.19 -2.31 -4.61
CA GLN A 182 10.44 -0.88 -4.48
C GLN A 182 10.25 -0.47 -3.02
N SER A 183 11.17 0.34 -2.46
CA SER A 183 11.16 0.74 -1.05
C SER A 183 9.97 1.63 -0.67
N ASP A 184 9.46 2.47 -1.56
CA ASP A 184 8.21 3.21 -1.35
C ASP A 184 7.52 3.54 -2.67
N ALA A 185 6.23 3.25 -2.73
CA ALA A 185 5.38 3.55 -3.89
C ALA A 185 5.14 5.06 -4.07
N GLY A 186 5.33 5.85 -3.02
CA GLY A 186 4.93 7.23 -2.95
C GLY A 186 3.43 7.41 -2.70
N MET A 187 2.99 8.66 -2.64
CA MET A 187 1.58 9.00 -2.46
C MET A 187 0.90 9.28 -3.80
N SER A 188 -0.38 8.97 -3.90
CA SER A 188 -1.23 9.51 -4.95
C SER A 188 -1.83 10.85 -4.49
N GLY A 189 -1.23 11.97 -4.91
CA GLY A 189 -1.59 13.27 -4.41
C GLY A 189 -0.82 14.43 -5.04
N ASP A 190 -1.01 15.62 -4.49
CA ASP A 190 -0.31 16.86 -4.89
C ASP A 190 1.12 16.87 -4.36
N TYR A 191 2.11 16.79 -5.24
CA TYR A 191 3.53 16.85 -4.89
C TYR A 191 4.06 18.27 -4.65
N ASN A 192 3.29 19.32 -5.00
CA ASN A 192 3.58 20.71 -4.59
C ASN A 192 3.11 20.98 -3.16
N SER A 193 3.38 20.07 -2.26
CA SER A 193 2.93 20.00 -0.87
C SER A 193 4.06 19.55 0.06
N ILE A 194 3.76 19.37 1.34
CA ILE A 194 4.66 18.67 2.27
C ILE A 194 4.01 17.34 2.61
N ILE A 195 4.46 16.29 1.94
CA ILE A 195 3.93 14.92 2.03
C ILE A 195 2.40 14.83 1.93
N GLY A 196 1.80 15.64 1.02
CA GLY A 196 0.36 15.68 0.80
C GLY A 196 -0.40 16.73 1.60
N MET A 197 0.26 17.45 2.51
CA MET A 197 -0.34 18.51 3.31
C MET A 197 -0.03 19.90 2.72
N ASP A 198 -0.98 20.83 2.82
CA ASP A 198 -0.74 22.23 2.52
C ASP A 198 0.47 22.74 3.30
N LYS A 199 1.30 23.54 2.63
CA LYS A 199 2.63 23.95 3.13
C LYS A 199 2.60 24.83 4.38
N ALA A 200 1.51 25.58 4.59
CA ALA A 200 1.48 26.63 5.60
C ALA A 200 1.74 26.14 7.03
N GLU A 201 1.00 25.12 7.45
CA GLU A 201 1.14 24.59 8.82
C GLU A 201 2.42 23.74 9.02
N PRO A 202 2.81 22.83 8.12
CA PRO A 202 4.09 22.12 8.24
C PRO A 202 5.29 23.07 8.28
N MET A 203 5.36 24.07 7.38
CA MET A 203 6.44 25.05 7.36
C MET A 203 6.52 25.86 8.65
N ARG A 204 5.36 26.23 9.22
CA ARG A 204 5.33 26.95 10.49
C ARG A 204 5.90 26.11 11.64
N ARG A 205 5.59 24.81 11.68
CA ARG A 205 6.12 23.90 12.70
C ARG A 205 7.62 23.74 12.59
N PHE A 206 8.15 23.59 11.38
CA PHE A 206 9.59 23.44 11.15
C PHE A 206 10.36 24.75 11.39
N LEU A 207 9.86 25.89 10.93
CA LEU A 207 10.59 27.16 10.99
C LEU A 207 10.42 27.87 12.34
N LYS A 208 9.25 27.79 12.95
CA LYS A 208 8.92 28.56 14.15
C LYS A 208 8.69 27.71 15.40
N ASN A 209 8.74 26.39 15.24
CA ASN A 209 8.41 25.41 16.29
C ASN A 209 7.04 25.71 16.96
N GLN A 210 6.07 26.18 16.17
CA GLN A 210 4.75 26.59 16.63
C GLN A 210 3.67 25.75 15.98
N ILE A 211 2.72 25.27 16.78
CA ILE A 211 1.51 24.60 16.32
C ILE A 211 0.38 25.65 16.37
N SER A 212 -0.19 26.00 15.22
CA SER A 212 -1.28 26.98 15.16
C SER A 212 -2.59 26.44 14.60
N GLY A 213 -2.58 25.25 14.04
CA GLY A 213 -3.74 24.66 13.40
C GLY A 213 -3.58 23.17 13.16
N ARG A 214 -4.56 22.60 12.47
CA ARG A 214 -4.50 21.23 11.97
C ARG A 214 -3.85 21.19 10.59
N PHE A 215 -3.25 20.08 10.24
CA PHE A 215 -2.87 19.82 8.87
C PHE A 215 -4.11 19.75 7.97
N THR A 216 -4.03 20.35 6.79
CA THR A 216 -5.04 20.27 5.74
C THR A 216 -4.43 19.62 4.50
N PRO A 217 -5.14 18.72 3.82
CA PRO A 217 -4.66 18.16 2.56
C PRO A 217 -4.42 19.26 1.53
N ALA A 218 -3.36 19.12 0.73
CA ALA A 218 -3.13 19.97 -0.43
C ALA A 218 -4.16 19.68 -1.53
N ASN A 219 -4.53 20.71 -2.30
CA ASN A 219 -5.60 20.67 -3.30
C ASN A 219 -5.10 20.97 -4.74
N GLY A 220 -3.81 20.89 -4.99
CA GLY A 220 -3.23 21.06 -6.32
C GLY A 220 -3.42 19.84 -7.22
N GLU A 221 -2.76 19.85 -8.37
CA GLU A 221 -2.80 18.73 -9.31
C GLU A 221 -2.21 17.47 -8.68
N ALA A 222 -2.96 16.36 -8.77
CA ALA A 222 -2.53 15.12 -8.17
C ALA A 222 -1.80 14.22 -9.18
N THR A 223 -0.71 13.61 -8.75
CA THR A 223 0.01 12.53 -9.46
C THR A 223 -0.40 11.19 -8.87
N LEU A 224 -0.69 10.20 -9.71
CA LEU A 224 -0.84 8.81 -9.29
C LEU A 224 0.55 8.18 -9.19
N CYS A 225 0.84 7.55 -8.06
CA CYS A 225 2.09 6.82 -7.83
C CYS A 225 1.82 5.37 -7.49
N GLY A 226 2.72 4.51 -7.93
CA GLY A 226 2.65 3.08 -7.69
C GLY A 226 3.60 2.29 -8.56
N VAL A 227 3.31 1.01 -8.74
CA VAL A 227 4.03 0.12 -9.67
C VAL A 227 3.05 -0.73 -10.45
N THR A 228 3.45 -1.12 -11.66
CA THR A 228 2.83 -2.23 -12.40
C THR A 228 3.80 -3.39 -12.47
N VAL A 229 3.31 -4.61 -12.28
CA VAL A 229 4.13 -5.82 -12.32
C VAL A 229 3.53 -6.82 -13.29
N GLU A 230 4.34 -7.31 -14.23
CA GLU A 230 4.00 -8.44 -15.09
C GLU A 230 4.65 -9.70 -14.52
N LEU A 231 3.88 -10.79 -14.42
CA LEU A 231 4.34 -12.01 -13.80
C LEU A 231 4.66 -13.11 -14.84
N ASN A 232 5.60 -13.96 -14.48
CA ASN A 232 5.85 -15.24 -15.10
C ASN A 232 4.78 -16.25 -14.69
N LYS A 233 4.69 -17.39 -15.38
CA LYS A 233 3.75 -18.47 -15.05
C LYS A 233 3.95 -19.07 -13.66
N ASN A 234 5.14 -18.97 -13.09
CA ASN A 234 5.46 -19.44 -11.75
C ASN A 234 5.22 -18.39 -10.65
N GLY A 235 4.64 -17.24 -11.00
CA GLY A 235 4.31 -16.15 -10.09
C GLY A 235 5.46 -15.18 -9.78
N THR A 236 6.70 -15.44 -10.23
CA THR A 236 7.80 -14.48 -10.10
C THR A 236 7.61 -13.30 -11.04
N ALA A 237 8.20 -12.16 -10.71
CA ALA A 237 8.12 -10.97 -11.55
C ALA A 237 8.91 -11.16 -12.86
N LYS A 238 8.28 -10.80 -13.98
CA LYS A 238 8.89 -10.70 -15.30
C LYS A 238 9.35 -9.27 -15.58
N LYS A 239 8.53 -8.30 -15.13
CA LYS A 239 8.78 -6.88 -15.33
C LYS A 239 8.14 -6.09 -14.21
N ILE A 240 8.80 -5.02 -13.78
CA ILE A 240 8.23 -4.01 -12.90
C ILE A 240 8.46 -2.62 -13.51
N ASN A 241 7.42 -1.77 -13.50
CA ASN A 241 7.55 -0.36 -13.88
C ASN A 241 7.05 0.51 -12.73
N CYS A 242 7.80 1.57 -12.45
CA CYS A 242 7.31 2.64 -11.58
C CYS A 242 6.24 3.45 -12.33
N LEU A 243 5.14 3.71 -11.66
CA LEU A 243 4.05 4.54 -12.15
C LEU A 243 4.15 5.93 -11.51
N LEU A 244 4.35 6.93 -12.34
CA LEU A 244 4.22 8.35 -12.00
C LEU A 244 3.35 8.98 -13.09
N TYR A 245 2.04 9.07 -12.82
CA TYR A 245 1.08 9.56 -13.81
C TYR A 245 0.47 10.88 -13.32
N THR A 246 0.86 11.96 -13.97
CA THR A 246 0.19 13.25 -13.90
C THR A 246 -0.64 13.41 -15.18
N SER A 247 -1.82 14.01 -15.13
CA SER A 247 -2.57 14.29 -16.35
C SER A 247 -1.69 15.05 -17.34
N PRO A 248 -1.77 14.77 -18.66
CA PRO A 248 -1.21 15.68 -19.63
C PRO A 248 -1.86 17.04 -19.44
N SER A 249 -1.03 18.06 -19.33
CA SER A 249 -1.43 19.49 -19.29
C SER A 249 -2.08 19.90 -20.60
#